data_cb13a21428638a6a0a61e6ae9a8f2230
#
_entry.id   cb13a21428638a6a0a61e6ae9a8f2230
#
_cell.length_a   1.000
_cell.length_b   1.000
_cell.length_c   1.000
_cell.angle_alpha   90.00
_cell.angle_beta   90.00
_cell.angle_gamma   90.00
#
_symmetry.space_group_name_H-M   'P 1'
#
loop_
_entity.id
_entity.type
_entity.pdbx_description
1 polymer ?
#
loop_
_entity_poly.entity_id
_entity_poly.type
_entity_poly.pdbx_seq_one_letter_code
_entity_poly.pdbx_strand_id
1 'polypeptide(L)'
;FGELSLTVERDQILRVLRFLRDDGRCRFEVLIDICGVDYPEREARFDVVYHLLSPRLNQRIRVKLATDDATPVASAVEVFAAANWFEREAYDMYGILFSGHPDLRRLLTDYGFQGFPLRKDFPLTGYVEVRYDDEKKRVVYE
;
A
#
# COMPACT_ATOMS: atom_id res chain seq x y z
N PHE A 1 2.27 -19.04 -16.06
CA PHE A 1 2.07 -17.62 -15.85
C PHE A 1 3.12 -17.06 -14.93
N GLY A 2 3.55 -15.85 -15.23
CA GLY A 2 4.48 -15.14 -14.38
C GLY A 2 3.79 -13.98 -13.68
N GLU A 3 4.43 -13.49 -12.63
CA GLU A 3 4.00 -12.27 -11.97
C GLU A 3 4.71 -11.10 -12.64
N LEU A 4 3.92 -10.15 -13.14
CA LEU A 4 4.46 -8.93 -13.74
C LEU A 4 4.76 -7.93 -12.63
N SER A 5 5.81 -7.15 -12.82
CA SER A 5 6.19 -6.10 -11.86
C SER A 5 6.53 -4.83 -12.62
N LEU A 6 6.00 -3.71 -12.16
CA LEU A 6 6.18 -2.40 -12.78
C LEU A 6 6.52 -1.38 -11.70
N THR A 7 7.61 -0.64 -11.91
CA THR A 7 7.98 0.45 -11.01
C THR A 7 7.63 1.77 -11.68
N VAL A 8 6.90 2.63 -10.97
CA VAL A 8 6.40 3.89 -11.52
C VAL A 8 6.80 5.06 -10.64
N GLU A 9 6.80 6.26 -11.23
CA GLU A 9 6.97 7.48 -10.46
C GLU A 9 5.71 7.76 -9.64
N ARG A 10 5.89 8.27 -8.43
CA ARG A 10 4.78 8.55 -7.51
C ARG A 10 3.69 9.42 -8.16
N ASP A 11 4.07 10.43 -8.92
CA ASP A 11 3.13 11.36 -9.53
C ASP A 11 2.39 10.78 -10.74
N GLN A 12 2.77 9.59 -11.18
CA GLN A 12 2.14 8.91 -12.31
C GLN A 12 1.20 7.78 -11.89
N ILE A 13 1.04 7.55 -10.59
CA ILE A 13 0.36 6.35 -10.12
C ILE A 13 -1.10 6.25 -10.60
N LEU A 14 -1.87 7.33 -10.53
CA LEU A 14 -3.27 7.28 -10.96
C LEU A 14 -3.39 7.03 -12.45
N ARG A 15 -2.53 7.64 -13.23
CA ARG A 15 -2.51 7.46 -14.68
C ARG A 15 -2.22 6.01 -15.04
N VAL A 16 -1.23 5.41 -14.38
CA VAL A 16 -0.86 4.02 -14.61
C VAL A 16 -1.99 3.08 -14.20
N LEU A 17 -2.58 3.30 -13.02
CA LEU A 17 -3.66 2.45 -12.54
C LEU A 17 -4.89 2.52 -13.46
N ARG A 18 -5.25 3.71 -13.92
CA ARG A 18 -6.37 3.86 -14.85
C ARG A 18 -6.09 3.13 -16.17
N PHE A 19 -4.87 3.26 -16.69
CA PHE A 19 -4.50 2.57 -17.91
C PHE A 19 -4.62 1.06 -17.74
N LEU A 20 -4.06 0.52 -16.66
CA LEU A 20 -4.10 -0.93 -16.42
C LEU A 20 -5.52 -1.44 -16.23
N ARG A 21 -6.38 -0.65 -15.61
CA ARG A 21 -7.78 -1.04 -15.41
C ARG A 21 -8.59 -1.02 -16.71
N ASP A 22 -8.40 0.01 -17.53
CA ASP A 22 -9.32 0.33 -18.63
C ASP A 22 -8.85 -0.14 -20.00
N ASP A 23 -7.53 -0.34 -20.20
CA ASP A 23 -7.02 -0.80 -21.50
C ASP A 23 -7.53 -2.20 -21.79
N GLY A 24 -8.11 -2.39 -22.98
CA GLY A 24 -8.74 -3.66 -23.36
C GLY A 24 -7.78 -4.83 -23.40
N ARG A 25 -6.48 -4.57 -23.52
CA ARG A 25 -5.44 -5.62 -23.53
C ARG A 25 -5.02 -6.01 -22.11
N CYS A 26 -5.31 -5.18 -21.13
CA CYS A 26 -4.84 -5.38 -19.74
C CYS A 26 -5.98 -5.79 -18.82
N ARG A 27 -6.97 -4.94 -18.65
CA ARG A 27 -8.16 -5.19 -17.84
C ARG A 27 -7.84 -5.66 -16.43
N PHE A 28 -6.88 -5.01 -15.77
CA PHE A 28 -6.59 -5.25 -14.36
C PHE A 28 -7.63 -4.53 -13.51
N GLU A 29 -8.78 -5.14 -13.40
CA GLU A 29 -9.99 -4.52 -12.84
C GLU A 29 -10.14 -4.72 -11.34
N VAL A 30 -9.36 -5.61 -10.74
CA VAL A 30 -9.46 -5.91 -9.32
C VAL A 30 -8.20 -5.47 -8.60
N LEU A 31 -8.36 -4.63 -7.60
CA LEU A 31 -7.29 -4.29 -6.66
C LEU A 31 -7.33 -5.32 -5.54
N ILE A 32 -6.29 -6.13 -5.45
CA ILE A 32 -6.19 -7.18 -4.43
C ILE A 32 -5.84 -6.56 -3.09
N ASP A 33 -4.79 -5.72 -3.07
CA ASP A 33 -4.38 -5.01 -1.89
C ASP A 33 -3.40 -3.88 -2.22
N ILE A 34 -3.09 -3.08 -1.21
CA ILE A 34 -2.01 -2.08 -1.25
C ILE A 34 -1.17 -2.33 -0.01
N CYS A 35 0.12 -2.61 -0.21
CA CYS A 35 1.06 -2.91 0.86
C CYS A 35 2.14 -1.84 0.94
N GLY A 36 2.69 -1.65 2.14
CA GLY A 36 3.87 -0.84 2.34
C GLY A 36 5.10 -1.71 2.61
N VAL A 37 6.28 -1.21 2.27
CA VAL A 37 7.54 -1.81 2.68
C VAL A 37 8.44 -0.69 3.18
N ASP A 38 9.06 -0.88 4.33
CA ASP A 38 9.91 0.13 4.95
C ASP A 38 11.39 -0.18 4.71
N TYR A 39 12.09 0.80 4.13
CA TYR A 39 13.55 0.76 3.93
C TYR A 39 14.16 1.96 4.65
N PRO A 40 14.41 1.86 5.97
CA PRO A 40 14.80 3.02 6.78
C PRO A 40 16.06 3.74 6.32
N GLU A 41 16.97 3.06 5.64
CA GLU A 41 18.21 3.62 5.16
C GLU A 41 18.07 4.41 3.86
N ARG A 42 16.91 4.36 3.20
CA ARG A 42 16.66 5.13 1.98
C ARG A 42 16.05 6.48 2.31
N GLU A 43 16.32 7.48 1.47
CA GLU A 43 15.67 8.78 1.57
C GLU A 43 14.17 8.65 1.34
N ALA A 44 13.77 8.01 0.24
CA ALA A 44 12.38 7.61 0.01
C ALA A 44 12.19 6.25 0.69
N ARG A 45 11.89 6.26 2.00
CA ARG A 45 11.99 5.05 2.82
C ARG A 45 10.91 4.01 2.54
N PHE A 46 9.77 4.39 1.98
CA PHE A 46 8.66 3.47 1.78
C PHE A 46 8.49 3.11 0.32
N ASP A 47 8.26 1.83 0.04
CA ASP A 47 7.62 1.41 -1.20
C ASP A 47 6.14 1.21 -0.92
N VAL A 48 5.32 1.67 -1.86
CA VAL A 48 3.89 1.35 -1.87
C VAL A 48 3.68 0.38 -3.02
N VAL A 49 3.11 -0.77 -2.73
CA VAL A 49 2.97 -1.86 -3.69
C VAL A 49 1.48 -2.15 -3.89
N TYR A 50 1.04 -2.01 -5.12
CA TYR A 50 -0.34 -2.27 -5.53
C TYR A 50 -0.40 -3.61 -6.24
N HIS A 51 -1.22 -4.53 -5.74
CA HIS A 51 -1.41 -5.82 -6.38
C HIS A 51 -2.74 -5.82 -7.12
N LEU A 52 -2.68 -6.00 -8.42
CA LEU A 52 -3.85 -5.98 -9.28
C LEU A 52 -4.04 -7.34 -9.96
N LEU A 53 -5.30 -7.66 -10.24
CA LEU A 53 -5.68 -8.89 -10.90
C LEU A 53 -6.53 -8.58 -12.12
N SER A 54 -6.22 -9.24 -13.25
CA SER A 54 -7.09 -9.27 -14.40
C SER A 54 -7.78 -10.63 -14.44
N PRO A 55 -9.05 -10.72 -14.03
CA PRO A 55 -9.76 -11.99 -14.07
C PRO A 55 -9.89 -12.53 -15.50
N ARG A 56 -10.07 -11.63 -16.46
CA ARG A 56 -10.22 -11.99 -17.86
C ARG A 56 -9.01 -12.70 -18.42
N LEU A 57 -7.81 -12.19 -18.08
CA LEU A 57 -6.56 -12.75 -18.57
C LEU A 57 -5.93 -13.73 -17.60
N ASN A 58 -6.51 -13.87 -16.41
CA ASN A 58 -5.95 -14.69 -15.35
C ASN A 58 -4.50 -14.31 -15.05
N GLN A 59 -4.24 -13.00 -14.95
CA GLN A 59 -2.90 -12.46 -14.72
C GLN A 59 -2.91 -11.50 -13.56
N ARG A 60 -1.76 -11.40 -12.89
CA ARG A 60 -1.52 -10.46 -11.80
C ARG A 60 -0.39 -9.53 -12.15
N ILE A 61 -0.47 -8.30 -11.66
CA ILE A 61 0.61 -7.34 -11.80
C ILE A 61 0.85 -6.66 -10.45
N ARG A 62 2.11 -6.39 -10.19
CA ARG A 62 2.55 -5.64 -9.03
C ARG A 62 3.05 -4.28 -9.52
N VAL A 63 2.46 -3.21 -9.01
CA VAL A 63 2.86 -1.85 -9.34
C VAL A 63 3.48 -1.24 -8.10
N LYS A 64 4.72 -0.76 -8.20
CA LYS A 64 5.45 -0.20 -7.06
C LYS A 64 5.81 1.25 -7.30
N LEU A 65 5.77 2.04 -6.23
CA LEU A 65 6.31 3.38 -6.21
C LEU A 65 7.05 3.62 -4.90
N ALA A 66 7.95 4.61 -4.89
CA ALA A 66 8.67 4.99 -3.68
C ALA A 66 8.14 6.32 -3.16
N THR A 67 8.04 6.45 -1.85
CA THR A 67 7.64 7.70 -1.19
C THR A 67 8.30 7.79 0.19
N ASP A 68 8.10 8.92 0.86
CA ASP A 68 8.58 9.12 2.22
C ASP A 68 7.41 9.49 3.15
N ASP A 69 7.73 9.78 4.42
CA ASP A 69 6.71 10.05 5.42
C ASP A 69 6.12 11.47 5.33
N ALA A 70 6.65 12.32 4.47
CA ALA A 70 6.19 13.70 4.31
C ALA A 70 5.49 13.95 2.98
N THR A 71 5.69 13.09 1.98
CA THR A 71 5.19 13.32 0.63
C THR A 71 4.03 12.38 0.33
N PRO A 72 2.80 12.91 0.19
CA PRO A 72 1.64 12.05 -0.04
C PRO A 72 1.61 11.45 -1.43
N VAL A 73 1.00 10.28 -1.50
CA VAL A 73 0.68 9.59 -2.75
C VAL A 73 -0.78 9.90 -3.08
N ALA A 74 -1.11 10.14 -4.34
CA ALA A 74 -2.49 10.38 -4.72
C ALA A 74 -3.35 9.15 -4.42
N SER A 75 -4.48 9.36 -3.75
CA SER A 75 -5.38 8.26 -3.41
C SER A 75 -5.95 7.61 -4.68
N ALA A 76 -6.00 6.28 -4.69
CA ALA A 76 -6.54 5.51 -5.80
C ALA A 76 -8.03 5.18 -5.63
N VAL A 77 -8.72 5.80 -4.67
CA VAL A 77 -10.13 5.51 -4.37
C VAL A 77 -11.03 5.71 -5.59
N GLU A 78 -10.76 6.73 -6.39
CA GLU A 78 -11.59 6.99 -7.58
C GLU A 78 -11.32 5.99 -8.71
N VAL A 79 -10.22 5.25 -8.65
CA VAL A 79 -9.92 4.21 -9.63
C VAL A 79 -10.42 2.85 -9.13
N PHE A 80 -10.18 2.56 -7.85
CA PHE A 80 -10.60 1.32 -7.21
C PHE A 80 -11.20 1.65 -5.83
N ALA A 81 -12.48 1.40 -5.66
CA ALA A 81 -13.14 1.69 -4.38
C ALA A 81 -12.50 0.96 -3.19
N ALA A 82 -11.99 -0.25 -3.43
CA ALA A 82 -11.31 -1.02 -2.38
C ALA A 82 -10.05 -0.33 -1.84
N ALA A 83 -9.48 0.62 -2.58
CA ALA A 83 -8.32 1.37 -2.12
C ALA A 83 -8.60 2.14 -0.84
N ASN A 84 -9.85 2.50 -0.57
CA ASN A 84 -10.21 3.20 0.66
C ASN A 84 -9.67 2.49 1.90
N TRP A 85 -9.98 1.20 2.02
CA TRP A 85 -9.53 0.39 3.17
C TRP A 85 -8.03 0.19 3.17
N PHE A 86 -7.47 -0.21 2.03
CA PHE A 86 -6.05 -0.56 1.97
C PHE A 86 -5.14 0.65 2.21
N GLU A 87 -5.55 1.84 1.75
CA GLU A 87 -4.78 3.06 2.00
C GLU A 87 -4.82 3.45 3.47
N ARG A 88 -5.98 3.29 4.12
CA ARG A 88 -6.08 3.54 5.55
C ARG A 88 -5.21 2.58 6.34
N GLU A 89 -5.15 1.32 5.93
CA GLU A 89 -4.28 0.32 6.56
C GLU A 89 -2.80 0.71 6.41
N ALA A 90 -2.37 1.11 5.20
CA ALA A 90 -0.99 1.53 4.96
C ALA A 90 -0.65 2.79 5.78
N TYR A 91 -1.57 3.73 5.88
CA TYR A 91 -1.39 4.89 6.73
C TYR A 91 -1.23 4.49 8.19
N ASP A 92 -2.11 3.62 8.68
CA ASP A 92 -2.12 3.21 10.09
C ASP A 92 -0.83 2.49 10.48
N MET A 93 -0.34 1.61 9.61
CA MET A 93 0.80 0.76 9.91
C MET A 93 2.15 1.42 9.62
N TYR A 94 2.23 2.28 8.61
CA TYR A 94 3.50 2.90 8.19
C TYR A 94 3.53 4.42 8.30
N GLY A 95 2.37 5.07 8.33
CA GLY A 95 2.30 6.52 8.25
C GLY A 95 2.41 7.06 6.83
N ILE A 96 2.16 6.22 5.83
CA ILE A 96 2.16 6.66 4.43
C ILE A 96 0.91 7.52 4.20
N LEU A 97 1.10 8.73 3.68
CA LEU A 97 0.02 9.68 3.45
C LEU A 97 -0.57 9.51 2.06
N PHE A 98 -1.90 9.61 1.96
CA PHE A 98 -2.61 9.53 0.69
C PHE A 98 -3.44 10.79 0.51
N SER A 99 -3.09 11.62 -0.49
CA SER A 99 -3.82 12.86 -0.77
C SER A 99 -5.15 12.56 -1.46
N GLY A 100 -6.19 13.30 -1.08
CA GLY A 100 -7.52 13.11 -1.66
C GLY A 100 -8.29 11.92 -1.11
N HIS A 101 -7.76 11.23 -0.12
CA HIS A 101 -8.49 10.15 0.53
C HIS A 101 -9.67 10.73 1.30
N PRO A 102 -10.86 10.12 1.21
CA PRO A 102 -12.05 10.69 1.87
C PRO A 102 -12.02 10.62 3.39
N ASP A 103 -11.28 9.66 3.98
CA ASP A 103 -11.28 9.49 5.43
C ASP A 103 -10.02 8.76 5.87
N LEU A 104 -8.89 9.45 5.85
CA LEU A 104 -7.60 8.86 6.23
C LEU A 104 -7.40 8.96 7.74
N ARG A 105 -7.71 7.87 8.44
CA ARG A 105 -7.61 7.79 9.89
C ARG A 105 -7.20 6.39 10.30
N ARG A 106 -6.83 6.25 11.57
CA ARG A 106 -6.42 4.97 12.12
C ARG A 106 -7.57 3.98 12.17
N LEU A 107 -7.26 2.71 11.87
CA LEU A 107 -8.22 1.62 11.85
C LEU A 107 -7.83 0.48 12.78
N LEU A 108 -6.57 0.07 12.71
CA LEU A 108 -6.10 -1.16 13.34
C LEU A 108 -5.43 -0.90 14.67
N THR A 109 -5.01 0.34 14.92
CA THR A 109 -4.42 0.72 16.19
C THR A 109 -5.41 1.57 16.99
N ASP A 110 -5.29 1.53 18.31
CA ASP A 110 -6.17 2.29 19.18
C ASP A 110 -6.03 3.79 18.95
N TYR A 111 -7.12 4.49 19.12
CA TYR A 111 -7.11 5.95 19.12
C TYR A 111 -6.11 6.45 20.16
N GLY A 112 -5.21 7.31 19.75
CA GLY A 112 -4.15 7.78 20.62
C GLY A 112 -2.89 6.93 20.63
N PHE A 113 -2.92 5.77 19.96
CA PHE A 113 -1.72 4.96 19.77
C PHE A 113 -0.69 5.76 19.00
N GLN A 114 0.54 5.77 19.51
CA GLN A 114 1.61 6.53 18.88
C GLN A 114 2.56 5.60 18.16
N GLY A 115 3.00 6.03 16.97
CA GLY A 115 3.90 5.28 16.13
C GLY A 115 3.15 4.46 15.07
N PHE A 116 3.92 3.77 14.26
CA PHE A 116 3.42 2.98 13.14
C PHE A 116 4.03 1.59 13.22
N PRO A 117 3.24 0.58 13.58
CA PRO A 117 3.78 -0.74 13.99
C PRO A 117 4.62 -1.46 12.95
N LEU A 118 4.40 -1.22 11.66
CA LEU A 118 5.17 -1.91 10.62
C LEU A 118 6.42 -1.18 10.18
N ARG A 119 6.73 -0.01 10.76
CA ARG A 119 8.03 0.61 10.56
C ARG A 119 9.09 -0.21 11.29
N LYS A 120 10.23 -0.41 10.64
CA LYS A 120 11.28 -1.25 11.19
C LYS A 120 11.92 -0.69 12.45
N ASP A 121 11.82 0.61 12.66
CA ASP A 121 12.32 1.27 13.85
C ASP A 121 11.28 1.42 14.96
N PHE A 122 10.10 0.79 14.79
CA PHE A 122 9.06 0.82 15.82
C PHE A 122 9.48 -0.06 16.99
N PRO A 123 9.47 0.48 18.25
CA PRO A 123 9.79 -0.34 19.41
C PRO A 123 8.63 -1.28 19.76
N LEU A 124 8.89 -2.58 19.74
CA LEU A 124 7.87 -3.60 19.99
C LEU A 124 7.82 -4.07 21.45
N THR A 125 8.64 -3.48 22.31
CA THR A 125 8.72 -3.90 23.72
C THR A 125 7.60 -3.30 24.54
N GLY A 126 6.99 -4.13 25.40
CA GLY A 126 6.07 -3.66 26.43
C GLY A 126 4.63 -3.49 26.01
N TYR A 127 4.28 -3.89 24.81
CA TYR A 127 2.93 -3.75 24.29
C TYR A 127 2.41 -5.08 23.76
N VAL A 128 1.44 -4.99 22.87
CA VAL A 128 0.92 -6.16 22.18
C VAL A 128 2.04 -6.83 21.41
N GLU A 129 2.10 -8.14 21.43
CA GLU A 129 3.05 -8.87 20.63
C GLU A 129 2.62 -8.80 19.16
N VAL A 130 3.27 -7.92 18.41
CA VAL A 130 2.98 -7.71 17.01
C VAL A 130 4.23 -8.03 16.23
N ARG A 131 4.12 -8.96 15.29
CA ARG A 131 5.22 -9.31 14.40
C ARG A 131 4.83 -9.04 12.97
N TYR A 132 5.82 -8.57 12.20
CA TYR A 132 5.66 -8.46 10.78
C TYR A 132 5.93 -9.82 10.15
N ASP A 133 4.97 -10.30 9.38
CA ASP A 133 5.11 -11.57 8.65
C ASP A 133 5.59 -11.24 7.24
N ASP A 134 6.85 -11.53 6.95
CA ASP A 134 7.46 -11.20 5.66
C ASP A 134 6.79 -11.90 4.49
N GLU A 135 6.29 -13.10 4.68
CA GLU A 135 5.61 -13.83 3.62
C GLU A 135 4.25 -13.22 3.30
N LYS A 136 3.51 -12.85 4.33
CA LYS A 136 2.16 -12.32 4.17
C LYS A 136 2.12 -10.81 4.05
N LYS A 137 3.21 -10.12 4.35
CA LYS A 137 3.31 -8.66 4.30
C LYS A 137 2.26 -7.98 5.17
N ARG A 138 2.01 -8.52 6.36
CA ARG A 138 1.01 -7.97 7.28
C ARG A 138 1.40 -8.19 8.73
N VAL A 139 0.73 -7.47 9.63
CA VAL A 139 0.91 -7.59 11.06
C VAL A 139 0.29 -8.90 11.56
N VAL A 140 1.02 -9.61 12.40
CA VAL A 140 0.55 -10.84 13.03
C VAL A 140 0.58 -10.66 14.54
N TYR A 141 -0.50 -11.01 15.22
CA TYR A 141 -0.59 -10.96 16.68
C TYR A 141 -0.32 -12.36 17.24
N GLU A 142 0.52 -12.38 18.26
CA GLU A 142 0.84 -13.64 18.92
C GLU A 142 0.25 -13.72 20.32
#